data_90aff48b47f8e7c1a8d78447df419c5e
#
_entry.id   90aff48b47f8e7c1a8d78447df419c5e
#
_cell.length_a   1.000
_cell.length_b   1.000
_cell.length_c   1.000
_cell.angle_alpha   90.00
_cell.angle_beta   90.00
_cell.angle_gamma   90.00
#
_symmetry.space_group_name_H-M   'P 1'
#
loop_
_entity.id
_entity.type
_entity.pdbx_description
1 polymer ?
#
loop_
_entity_poly.entity_id
_entity_poly.type
_entity_poly.pdbx_seq_one_letter_code
_entity_poly.pdbx_strand_id
1 'polypeptide(L)'
;VEEQHLNPPVDVLVSTSTHMQQFALSASFLQRGALVVSFAVVLTSFLAWPYYPSLIYHTIQMLLFVTIIFIFFYSWRRVSSWRCLLTLGDKGAGTLLQGENGSLSKITLTKKPFISPLLCIIYLQHLQTGENRVLLVWSDMLDDTAYRNLCRLLLSH
;
A
#
# COMPACT_ATOMS: atom_id res chain seq x y z
N VAL A 1 65.76 -15.60 -12.64
CA VAL A 1 64.62 -16.23 -11.89
C VAL A 1 63.59 -15.14 -11.79
N GLU A 2 62.64 -15.21 -12.71
CA GLU A 2 61.58 -14.20 -12.93
C GLU A 2 60.33 -14.69 -12.23
N GLU A 3 59.94 -14.03 -11.13
CA GLU A 3 58.68 -14.25 -10.46
C GLU A 3 57.57 -13.60 -11.27
N GLN A 4 56.83 -14.41 -12.01
CA GLN A 4 55.56 -14.01 -12.61
C GLN A 4 54.53 -13.79 -11.55
N HIS A 5 54.23 -12.53 -11.25
CA HIS A 5 53.12 -12.08 -10.49
C HIS A 5 51.82 -12.41 -11.25
N LEU A 6 51.21 -13.53 -10.91
CA LEU A 6 49.93 -13.95 -11.43
C LEU A 6 48.83 -13.07 -10.80
N ASN A 7 48.49 -11.99 -11.49
CA ASN A 7 47.30 -11.19 -11.16
C ASN A 7 46.06 -12.03 -11.44
N PRO A 8 45.18 -12.30 -10.44
CA PRO A 8 43.91 -12.92 -10.75
C PRO A 8 43.02 -11.94 -11.55
N PRO A 9 42.27 -12.42 -12.54
CA PRO A 9 41.43 -11.57 -13.35
C PRO A 9 40.33 -10.93 -12.49
N VAL A 10 40.42 -9.60 -12.37
CA VAL A 10 39.41 -8.75 -11.71
C VAL A 10 38.25 -8.50 -12.69
N ASP A 11 37.77 -9.55 -13.31
CA ASP A 11 36.63 -9.44 -14.22
C ASP A 11 35.68 -10.58 -14.00
N VAL A 12 34.83 -10.49 -13.01
CA VAL A 12 33.41 -10.99 -13.03
C VAL A 12 32.67 -10.41 -11.83
N LEU A 13 32.68 -9.11 -11.69
CA LEU A 13 31.55 -8.41 -11.11
C LEU A 13 30.83 -7.70 -12.25
N VAL A 14 30.35 -8.47 -13.20
CA VAL A 14 29.22 -8.05 -14.00
C VAL A 14 28.08 -7.85 -13.01
N SER A 15 27.99 -6.65 -12.50
CA SER A 15 26.80 -6.14 -11.86
C SER A 15 25.67 -6.31 -12.87
N THR A 16 24.96 -7.40 -12.77
CA THR A 16 23.59 -7.47 -13.25
C THR A 16 22.86 -6.36 -12.51
N SER A 17 22.91 -5.17 -13.07
CA SER A 17 22.08 -4.05 -12.65
C SER A 17 20.65 -4.45 -12.96
N THR A 18 20.09 -5.29 -12.08
CA THR A 18 18.65 -5.50 -12.00
C THR A 18 18.09 -4.11 -11.79
N HIS A 19 17.42 -3.57 -12.80
CA HIS A 19 16.78 -2.26 -12.72
C HIS A 19 15.72 -2.32 -11.60
N MET A 20 16.16 -2.09 -10.37
CA MET A 20 15.27 -1.95 -9.22
C MET A 20 14.67 -0.56 -9.24
N GLN A 21 13.39 -0.48 -9.48
CA GLN A 21 12.65 0.78 -9.41
C GLN A 21 12.04 0.93 -8.01
N GLN A 22 12.25 2.11 -7.41
CA GLN A 22 11.70 2.46 -6.11
C GLN A 22 10.48 3.34 -6.29
N PHE A 23 9.39 2.95 -5.64
CA PHE A 23 8.13 3.68 -5.63
C PHE A 23 7.81 4.10 -4.19
N ALA A 24 7.89 5.39 -3.92
CA ALA A 24 7.50 5.95 -2.63
C ALA A 24 5.98 6.21 -2.65
N LEU A 25 5.23 5.34 -1.98
CA LEU A 25 3.78 5.44 -1.85
C LEU A 25 3.44 6.38 -0.69
N SER A 26 2.71 7.44 -0.98
CA SER A 26 2.17 8.37 0.01
C SER A 26 0.70 8.05 0.31
N ALA A 27 0.17 8.62 1.41
CA ALA A 27 -1.23 8.44 1.74
C ALA A 27 -2.13 9.04 0.65
N SER A 28 -3.03 8.22 0.09
CA SER A 28 -3.95 8.58 -0.98
C SER A 28 -4.98 9.63 -0.56
N PHE A 29 -5.15 10.66 -1.37
CA PHE A 29 -6.24 11.62 -1.21
C PHE A 29 -7.59 10.97 -1.56
N LEU A 30 -7.64 10.14 -2.60
CA LEU A 30 -8.84 9.39 -3.00
C LEU A 30 -9.30 8.44 -1.89
N GLN A 31 -8.38 7.76 -1.22
CA GLN A 31 -8.71 6.88 -0.10
C GLN A 31 -9.31 7.67 1.08
N ARG A 32 -8.75 8.85 1.39
CA ARG A 32 -9.31 9.75 2.42
C ARG A 32 -10.70 10.25 2.02
N GLY A 33 -10.87 10.65 0.75
CA GLY A 33 -12.16 11.07 0.22
C GLY A 33 -13.22 9.98 0.30
N ALA A 34 -12.88 8.76 -0.09
CA ALA A 34 -13.78 7.60 0.02
C ALA A 34 -14.20 7.33 1.48
N LEU A 35 -13.27 7.48 2.42
CA LEU A 35 -13.55 7.34 3.84
C LEU A 35 -14.53 8.41 4.33
N VAL A 36 -14.30 9.68 3.98
CA VAL A 36 -15.22 10.79 4.32
C VAL A 36 -16.61 10.55 3.75
N VAL A 37 -16.73 10.18 2.48
CA VAL A 37 -18.02 9.90 1.82
C VAL A 37 -18.74 8.74 2.51
N SER A 38 -18.03 7.64 2.80
CA SER A 38 -18.61 6.49 3.49
C SER A 38 -19.18 6.86 4.86
N PHE A 39 -18.46 7.64 5.65
CA PHE A 39 -18.93 8.10 6.95
C PHE A 39 -20.06 9.14 6.83
N ALA A 40 -20.03 10.01 5.81
CA ALA A 40 -21.14 10.94 5.55
C ALA A 40 -22.44 10.20 5.24
N VAL A 41 -22.37 9.12 4.45
CA VAL A 41 -23.55 8.27 4.17
C VAL A 41 -24.08 7.60 5.45
N VAL A 42 -23.19 7.07 6.28
CA VAL A 42 -23.59 6.46 7.57
C VAL A 42 -24.24 7.50 8.49
N LEU A 43 -23.64 8.69 8.62
CA LEU A 43 -24.18 9.77 9.46
C LEU A 43 -25.53 10.28 8.95
N THR A 44 -25.72 10.42 7.64
CA THR A 44 -27.01 10.82 7.05
C THR A 44 -28.09 9.76 7.29
N SER A 45 -27.72 8.48 7.34
CA SER A 45 -28.67 7.41 7.68
C SER A 45 -29.25 7.57 9.10
N PHE A 46 -28.47 8.15 10.03
CA PHE A 46 -28.99 8.45 11.38
C PHE A 46 -30.05 9.56 11.40
N LEU A 47 -29.97 10.53 10.47
CA LEU A 47 -30.97 11.59 10.34
C LEU A 47 -32.33 11.07 9.83
N ALA A 48 -32.30 9.97 9.06
CA ALA A 48 -33.49 9.33 8.53
C ALA A 48 -34.16 8.35 9.53
N TRP A 49 -33.57 8.19 10.71
CA TRP A 49 -34.08 7.25 11.70
C TRP A 49 -35.36 7.80 12.36
N PRO A 50 -36.43 6.96 12.53
CA PRO A 50 -37.69 7.41 13.11
C PRO A 50 -37.50 7.86 14.56
N TYR A 51 -38.16 8.97 14.90
CA TYR A 51 -38.11 9.53 16.24
C TYR A 51 -39.07 8.79 17.19
N TYR A 52 -38.49 8.11 18.17
CA TYR A 52 -39.24 7.49 19.25
C TYR A 52 -39.01 8.22 20.57
N PRO A 53 -40.03 8.65 21.31
CA PRO A 53 -39.92 9.39 22.57
C PRO A 53 -39.57 8.44 23.74
N SER A 54 -38.44 7.73 23.64
CA SER A 54 -37.94 6.84 24.69
C SER A 54 -36.55 7.25 25.10
N LEU A 55 -36.31 7.40 26.38
CA LEU A 55 -35.03 7.79 26.95
C LEU A 55 -33.95 6.75 26.64
N ILE A 56 -34.29 5.48 26.67
CA ILE A 56 -33.41 4.36 26.34
C ILE A 56 -32.95 4.45 24.86
N TYR A 57 -33.89 4.79 23.97
CA TYR A 57 -33.60 4.93 22.54
C TYR A 57 -32.59 6.03 22.26
N HIS A 58 -32.74 7.21 22.87
CA HIS A 58 -31.80 8.31 22.74
C HIS A 58 -30.43 7.97 23.29
N THR A 59 -30.34 7.23 24.39
CA THR A 59 -29.05 6.80 24.95
C THR A 59 -28.32 5.86 24.01
N ILE A 60 -29.00 4.89 23.42
CA ILE A 60 -28.42 3.96 22.44
C ILE A 60 -27.96 4.71 21.18
N GLN A 61 -28.81 5.62 20.69
CA GLN A 61 -28.47 6.43 19.50
C GLN A 61 -27.22 7.29 19.72
N MET A 62 -27.11 7.95 20.88
CA MET A 62 -25.93 8.75 21.24
C MET A 62 -24.68 7.88 21.37
N LEU A 63 -24.78 6.71 21.97
CA LEU A 63 -23.66 5.78 22.12
C LEU A 63 -23.16 5.29 20.75
N LEU A 64 -24.07 4.93 19.84
CA LEU A 64 -23.73 4.56 18.47
C LEU A 64 -23.05 5.72 17.72
N PHE A 65 -23.58 6.94 17.84
CA PHE A 65 -23.01 8.12 17.20
C PHE A 65 -21.57 8.40 17.67
N VAL A 66 -21.34 8.36 18.98
CA VAL A 66 -19.99 8.53 19.55
C VAL A 66 -19.04 7.43 19.07
N THR A 67 -19.52 6.18 19.00
CA THR A 67 -18.73 5.05 18.53
C THR A 67 -18.32 5.23 17.06
N ILE A 68 -19.24 5.67 16.21
CA ILE A 68 -18.94 5.94 14.78
C ILE A 68 -17.91 7.05 14.63
N ILE A 69 -18.05 8.15 15.38
CA ILE A 69 -17.06 9.25 15.37
C ILE A 69 -15.69 8.74 15.80
N PHE A 70 -15.63 7.92 16.86
CA PHE A 70 -14.35 7.36 17.33
C PHE A 70 -13.69 6.46 16.27
N ILE A 71 -14.46 5.58 15.62
CA ILE A 71 -13.99 4.74 14.52
C ILE A 71 -13.49 5.58 13.35
N PHE A 72 -14.19 6.70 13.04
CA PHE A 72 -13.78 7.63 12.00
C PHE A 72 -12.39 8.23 12.30
N PHE A 73 -12.20 8.80 13.48
CA PHE A 73 -10.92 9.39 13.87
C PHE A 73 -9.79 8.36 13.90
N TYR A 74 -10.05 7.17 14.39
CA TYR A 74 -9.08 6.08 14.40
C TYR A 74 -8.67 5.69 12.97
N SER A 75 -9.66 5.48 12.08
CA SER A 75 -9.44 5.14 10.67
C SER A 75 -8.70 6.26 9.93
N TRP A 76 -9.08 7.50 10.18
CA TRP A 76 -8.44 8.68 9.60
C TRP A 76 -6.96 8.78 9.96
N ARG A 77 -6.63 8.61 11.24
CA ARG A 77 -5.23 8.62 11.68
C ARG A 77 -4.43 7.49 11.04
N ARG A 78 -5.00 6.30 10.97
CA ARG A 78 -4.37 5.13 10.37
C ARG A 78 -4.08 5.33 8.88
N VAL A 79 -5.03 5.86 8.13
CA VAL A 79 -4.86 6.15 6.69
C VAL A 79 -3.88 7.30 6.47
N SER A 80 -3.92 8.33 7.32
CA SER A 80 -3.09 9.52 7.18
C SER A 80 -1.60 9.25 7.45
N SER A 81 -1.28 8.33 8.36
CA SER A 81 0.10 7.97 8.72
C SER A 81 0.70 6.86 7.84
N TRP A 82 -0.07 6.34 6.87
CA TRP A 82 0.38 5.24 6.04
C TRP A 82 1.40 5.72 5.00
N ARG A 83 2.62 5.19 5.09
CA ARG A 83 3.69 5.38 4.11
C ARG A 83 4.30 4.03 3.81
N CYS A 84 4.61 3.79 2.54
CA CYS A 84 5.20 2.54 2.10
C CYS A 84 6.21 2.83 0.99
N LEU A 85 7.37 2.20 1.08
CA LEU A 85 8.35 2.18 0.01
C LEU A 85 8.33 0.79 -0.64
N LEU A 86 7.92 0.75 -1.89
CA LEU A 86 7.89 -0.46 -2.70
C LEU A 86 9.07 -0.42 -3.67
N THR A 87 9.93 -1.42 -3.62
CA THR A 87 10.99 -1.61 -4.62
C THR A 87 10.69 -2.87 -5.39
N LEU A 88 10.57 -2.77 -6.70
CA LEU A 88 10.31 -3.90 -7.59
C LEU A 88 11.45 -4.02 -8.62
N GLY A 89 11.88 -5.25 -8.84
CA GLY A 89 12.81 -5.62 -9.92
C GLY A 89 12.11 -6.34 -11.07
N ASP A 90 12.79 -6.47 -12.20
CA ASP A 90 12.27 -7.05 -13.45
C ASP A 90 11.77 -8.49 -13.33
N LYS A 91 12.09 -9.21 -12.25
CA LYS A 91 11.68 -10.61 -12.04
C LYS A 91 10.52 -10.77 -11.05
N GLY A 92 9.78 -9.69 -10.74
CA GLY A 92 8.67 -9.73 -9.78
C GLY A 92 9.10 -9.94 -8.33
N ALA A 93 10.39 -10.00 -8.06
CA ALA A 93 10.94 -9.98 -6.72
C ALA A 93 11.21 -8.53 -6.30
N GLY A 94 10.92 -8.21 -5.05
CA GLY A 94 11.11 -6.85 -4.56
C GLY A 94 11.23 -6.79 -3.06
N THR A 95 11.28 -5.58 -2.56
CA THR A 95 11.29 -5.31 -1.12
C THR A 95 10.18 -4.32 -0.78
N LEU A 96 9.54 -4.56 0.34
CA LEU A 96 8.51 -3.71 0.91
C LEU A 96 8.99 -3.18 2.25
N LEU A 97 9.07 -1.86 2.37
CA LEU A 97 9.31 -1.17 3.62
C LEU A 97 8.02 -0.47 4.04
N GLN A 98 7.39 -0.93 5.09
CA GLN A 98 6.15 -0.37 5.60
C GLN A 98 6.38 0.45 6.86
N GLY A 99 6.11 1.77 6.79
CA GLY A 99 6.32 2.70 7.91
C GLY A 99 7.77 3.16 8.07
N GLU A 100 7.96 4.14 8.95
CA GLU A 100 9.26 4.81 9.17
C GLU A 100 10.28 3.90 9.90
N ASN A 101 9.78 2.94 10.71
CA ASN A 101 10.59 1.95 11.43
C ASN A 101 10.32 0.51 10.97
N GLY A 102 9.74 0.34 9.78
CA GLY A 102 9.37 -0.96 9.24
C GLY A 102 10.57 -1.82 8.89
N SER A 103 10.50 -3.10 9.19
CA SER A 103 11.47 -4.08 8.72
C SER A 103 11.38 -4.22 7.21
N LEU A 104 12.52 -4.30 6.55
CA LEU A 104 12.62 -4.53 5.12
C LEU A 104 12.19 -5.98 4.85
N SER A 105 11.03 -6.13 4.20
CA SER A 105 10.47 -7.44 3.89
C SER A 105 10.73 -7.78 2.43
N LYS A 106 11.33 -8.93 2.19
CA LYS A 106 11.46 -9.47 0.83
C LYS A 106 10.12 -10.02 0.38
N ILE A 107 9.66 -9.58 -0.80
CA ILE A 107 8.37 -9.94 -1.37
C ILE A 107 8.55 -10.50 -2.78
N THR A 108 7.59 -11.33 -3.18
CA THR A 108 7.45 -11.79 -4.56
C THR A 108 6.00 -11.63 -5.02
N LEU A 109 5.83 -11.38 -6.31
CA LEU A 109 4.51 -11.34 -6.95
C LEU A 109 3.97 -12.77 -7.08
N THR A 110 2.75 -13.00 -6.58
CA THR A 110 2.16 -14.36 -6.57
C THR A 110 1.15 -14.54 -7.67
N LYS A 111 0.41 -13.50 -8.05
CA LYS A 111 -0.67 -13.55 -9.06
C LYS A 111 -0.56 -12.34 -9.97
N LYS A 112 -1.21 -12.48 -11.16
CA LYS A 112 -1.35 -11.34 -12.08
C LYS A 112 -2.01 -10.17 -11.36
N PRO A 113 -1.40 -8.98 -11.38
CA PRO A 113 -1.96 -7.79 -10.77
C PRO A 113 -3.21 -7.36 -11.54
N PHE A 114 -4.17 -6.79 -10.84
CA PHE A 114 -5.30 -6.11 -11.46
C PHE A 114 -4.92 -4.63 -11.66
N ILE A 115 -4.98 -4.16 -12.89
CA ILE A 115 -4.57 -2.79 -13.25
C ILE A 115 -5.77 -2.05 -13.82
N SER A 116 -6.08 -0.92 -13.22
CA SER A 116 -7.10 0.04 -13.65
C SER A 116 -6.47 1.44 -13.72
N PRO A 117 -7.02 2.40 -14.44
CA PRO A 117 -6.51 3.78 -14.48
C PRO A 117 -6.44 4.47 -13.12
N LEU A 118 -7.28 4.06 -12.17
CA LEU A 118 -7.40 4.67 -10.83
C LEU A 118 -6.76 3.84 -9.72
N LEU A 119 -6.66 2.52 -9.91
CA LEU A 119 -6.29 1.58 -8.86
C LEU A 119 -5.51 0.40 -9.45
N CYS A 120 -4.42 0.05 -8.78
CA CYS A 120 -3.68 -1.18 -9.03
C CYS A 120 -3.75 -2.08 -7.79
N ILE A 121 -4.10 -3.37 -8.00
CA ILE A 121 -4.12 -4.37 -6.94
C ILE A 121 -2.96 -5.33 -7.17
N ILE A 122 -2.03 -5.36 -6.23
CA ILE A 122 -0.82 -6.17 -6.30
C ILE A 122 -0.91 -7.29 -5.26
N TYR A 123 -0.78 -8.53 -5.71
CA TYR A 123 -0.77 -9.71 -4.84
C TYR A 123 0.67 -10.07 -4.50
N LEU A 124 1.03 -9.89 -3.26
CA LEU A 124 2.38 -10.07 -2.74
C LEU A 124 2.42 -11.27 -1.80
N GLN A 125 3.53 -12.00 -1.81
CA GLN A 125 3.85 -13.00 -0.81
C GLN A 125 5.15 -12.63 -0.12
N HIS A 126 5.12 -12.67 1.19
CA HIS A 126 6.32 -12.53 2.01
C HIS A 126 7.19 -13.78 1.90
N LEU A 127 8.42 -13.63 1.45
CA LEU A 127 9.35 -14.74 1.29
C LEU A 127 9.74 -15.39 2.62
N GLN A 128 9.69 -14.66 3.74
CA GLN A 128 10.08 -15.16 5.06
C GLN A 128 8.94 -15.86 5.79
N THR A 129 7.73 -15.34 5.71
CA THR A 129 6.56 -15.85 6.46
C THR A 129 5.61 -16.67 5.59
N GLY A 130 5.74 -16.61 4.26
CA GLY A 130 4.81 -17.24 3.33
C GLY A 130 3.42 -16.57 3.28
N GLU A 131 3.22 -15.49 4.04
CA GLU A 131 1.93 -14.79 4.10
C GLU A 131 1.62 -14.08 2.79
N ASN A 132 0.40 -14.28 2.30
CA ASN A 132 -0.12 -13.53 1.18
C ASN A 132 -0.68 -12.19 1.65
N ARG A 133 -0.24 -11.11 1.02
CA ARG A 133 -0.76 -9.76 1.26
C ARG A 133 -1.23 -9.13 -0.04
N VAL A 134 -2.24 -8.29 0.08
CA VAL A 134 -2.76 -7.50 -1.03
C VAL A 134 -2.37 -6.05 -0.80
N LEU A 135 -1.67 -5.47 -1.76
CA LEU A 135 -1.32 -4.05 -1.76
C LEU A 135 -2.20 -3.33 -2.76
N LEU A 136 -2.96 -2.35 -2.26
CA LEU A 136 -3.79 -1.47 -3.06
C LEU A 136 -3.01 -0.18 -3.33
N VAL A 137 -2.70 0.08 -4.58
CA VAL A 137 -1.98 1.28 -5.01
C VAL A 137 -2.95 2.14 -5.81
N TRP A 138 -3.32 3.29 -5.26
CA TRP A 138 -4.12 4.28 -5.96
C TRP A 138 -3.25 5.15 -6.86
N SER A 139 -3.79 5.60 -7.98
CA SER A 139 -3.06 6.43 -8.95
C SER A 139 -2.52 7.73 -8.35
N ASP A 140 -3.20 8.27 -7.34
CA ASP A 140 -2.81 9.51 -6.63
C ASP A 140 -1.76 9.30 -5.52
N MET A 141 -1.38 8.06 -5.21
CA MET A 141 -0.27 7.75 -4.31
C MET A 141 1.11 7.97 -4.94
N LEU A 142 1.16 7.99 -6.26
CA LEU A 142 2.36 8.15 -7.07
C LEU A 142 2.17 9.31 -8.05
N ASP A 143 3.27 9.86 -8.53
CA ASP A 143 3.25 10.72 -9.69
C ASP A 143 2.77 9.94 -10.93
N ASP A 144 2.10 10.62 -11.88
CA ASP A 144 1.49 10.00 -13.07
C ASP A 144 2.52 9.17 -13.86
N THR A 145 3.75 9.68 -13.99
CA THR A 145 4.85 8.99 -14.65
C THR A 145 5.28 7.72 -13.88
N ALA A 146 5.38 7.82 -12.55
CA ALA A 146 5.74 6.71 -11.69
C ALA A 146 4.65 5.63 -11.70
N TYR A 147 3.37 6.03 -11.69
CA TYR A 147 2.23 5.11 -11.78
C TYR A 147 2.23 4.34 -13.11
N ARG A 148 2.45 5.02 -14.23
CA ARG A 148 2.55 4.37 -15.56
C ARG A 148 3.74 3.41 -15.63
N ASN A 149 4.87 3.78 -15.06
CA ASN A 149 6.05 2.90 -15.02
C ASN A 149 5.78 1.65 -14.15
N LEU A 150 5.13 1.81 -13.00
CA LEU A 150 4.68 0.70 -12.16
C LEU A 150 3.76 -0.24 -12.94
N CYS A 151 2.75 0.30 -13.64
CA CYS A 151 1.83 -0.49 -14.45
C CYS A 151 2.54 -1.26 -15.56
N ARG A 152 3.50 -0.63 -16.27
CA ARG A 152 4.31 -1.30 -17.30
C ARG A 152 5.12 -2.45 -16.73
N LEU A 153 5.77 -2.23 -15.59
CA LEU A 153 6.59 -3.23 -14.92
C LEU A 153 5.74 -4.43 -14.45
N LEU A 154 4.53 -4.16 -13.98
CA LEU A 154 3.58 -5.20 -13.58
C LEU A 154 2.96 -5.95 -14.76
N LEU A 155 2.82 -5.32 -15.93
CA LEU A 155 2.31 -5.98 -17.15
C LEU A 155 3.36 -6.85 -17.83
N SER A 156 4.65 -6.62 -17.56
CA SER A 156 5.73 -7.43 -18.11
C SER A 156 5.89 -8.79 -17.40
N HIS A 157 5.11 -9.01 -16.33
CA HIS A 157 5.02 -10.24 -15.55
C HIS A 157 3.68 -10.96 -15.81
#